data_0be268733ae71d27dc782c429a1eecd0
#
_entry.id   0be268733ae71d27dc782c429a1eecd0
#
_cell.length_a   1.000
_cell.length_b   1.000
_cell.length_c   1.000
_cell.angle_alpha   90.00
_cell.angle_beta   90.00
_cell.angle_gamma   90.00
#
_symmetry.space_group_name_H-M   'P 1'
#
loop_
_entity.id
_entity.type
_entity.pdbx_description
1 polymer ?
#
loop_
_entity_poly.entity_id
_entity_poly.type
_entity_poly.pdbx_seq_one_letter_code
_entity_poly.pdbx_strand_id
1 'polypeptide(L)'
;YSEGFKLQGDIYLPGGLASGETRSAILLCHGYTGVKDLYLPDNARVLNEAGYVVMTFDYKGWGDSEGVAPNRLVPYSRVADVQAAMTFLGLQPEVNEERIGIYGTSYGGATVSWVGAVDERAKCIVSVVGIGHGARWMSRVRRMDEWFDLLERSKADREQRALTGKSEMVERAEILLPDRQSADLAAAARKNNPAAVGTIPVEYVDDTIGFNPEWIVGHISPRPILFITSNDDRLVPPEESEQLFASAGEPKKLVVLEGVGHYEVYAEPAFSEVMQETLAWYQTYLPAKS
;
A
#
# COMPACT_ATOMS: atom_id res chain seq x y z
N TYR A 1 -4.53 0.42 18.39
CA TYR A 1 -5.80 1.11 18.14
C TYR A 1 -5.56 2.31 17.24
N SER A 2 -6.48 2.55 16.29
CA SER A 2 -6.53 3.74 15.46
C SER A 2 -7.94 4.31 15.53
N GLU A 3 -8.09 5.60 15.83
CA GLU A 3 -9.39 6.29 15.97
C GLU A 3 -10.41 5.52 16.82
N GLY A 4 -9.94 4.83 17.87
CA GLY A 4 -10.77 4.04 18.80
C GLY A 4 -11.06 2.59 18.38
N PHE A 5 -10.68 2.18 17.17
CA PHE A 5 -10.85 0.80 16.67
C PHE A 5 -9.57 -0.01 16.84
N LYS A 6 -9.72 -1.28 17.19
CA LYS A 6 -8.61 -2.22 17.31
C LYS A 6 -8.16 -2.67 15.92
N LEU A 7 -6.86 -2.50 15.63
CA LEU A 7 -6.22 -3.07 14.45
C LEU A 7 -5.59 -4.42 14.80
N GLN A 8 -5.64 -5.36 13.87
CA GLN A 8 -4.96 -6.65 13.96
C GLN A 8 -3.71 -6.66 13.07
N GLY A 9 -2.64 -7.23 13.60
CA GLY A 9 -1.37 -7.34 12.88
C GLY A 9 -0.51 -8.45 13.43
N ASP A 10 0.51 -8.82 12.66
CA ASP A 10 1.49 -9.85 13.02
C ASP A 10 2.88 -9.23 13.04
N ILE A 11 3.68 -9.56 14.08
CA ILE A 11 5.08 -9.15 14.19
C ILE A 11 5.96 -10.36 13.94
N TYR A 12 6.91 -10.22 13.02
CA TYR A 12 7.93 -11.20 12.69
C TYR A 12 9.24 -10.76 13.33
N LEU A 13 9.72 -11.53 14.31
CA LEU A 13 11.01 -11.27 14.96
C LEU A 13 12.13 -12.04 14.26
N PRO A 14 13.28 -11.40 13.96
CA PRO A 14 14.40 -12.09 13.33
C PRO A 14 15.05 -13.10 14.26
N GLY A 15 15.55 -14.18 13.67
CA GLY A 15 16.25 -15.20 14.45
C GLY A 15 17.53 -14.67 15.10
N GLY A 16 17.88 -15.23 16.28
CA GLY A 16 19.13 -14.89 16.96
C GLY A 16 19.16 -13.52 17.63
N LEU A 17 18.02 -12.93 17.93
CA LEU A 17 17.92 -11.68 18.69
C LEU A 17 18.36 -11.91 20.13
N ALA A 18 19.37 -11.20 20.63
CA ALA A 18 19.79 -11.28 22.01
C ALA A 18 18.83 -10.49 22.92
N SER A 19 18.79 -10.87 24.21
CA SER A 19 17.98 -10.14 25.17
C SER A 19 18.40 -8.68 25.28
N GLY A 20 17.46 -7.75 25.06
CA GLY A 20 17.70 -6.30 25.06
C GLY A 20 18.30 -5.74 23.76
N GLU A 21 18.51 -6.59 22.76
CA GLU A 21 18.94 -6.12 21.43
C GLU A 21 17.76 -5.57 20.65
N THR A 22 17.95 -4.40 20.02
CA THR A 22 16.95 -3.79 19.13
C THR A 22 17.39 -3.86 17.67
N ARG A 23 16.41 -3.83 16.76
CA ARG A 23 16.61 -3.84 15.31
C ARG A 23 15.86 -2.67 14.66
N SER A 24 16.28 -2.33 13.45
CA SER A 24 15.44 -1.56 12.55
C SER A 24 14.18 -2.36 12.23
N ALA A 25 13.04 -1.68 12.13
CA ALA A 25 11.76 -2.31 11.84
C ALA A 25 11.19 -1.84 10.51
N ILE A 26 10.39 -2.70 9.86
CA ILE A 26 9.69 -2.37 8.60
C ILE A 26 8.22 -2.71 8.76
N LEU A 27 7.37 -1.69 8.53
CA LEU A 27 5.92 -1.85 8.49
C LEU A 27 5.47 -2.06 7.04
N LEU A 28 4.71 -3.13 6.80
CA LEU A 28 4.19 -3.48 5.47
C LEU A 28 2.73 -3.06 5.33
N CYS A 29 2.43 -2.38 4.22
CA CYS A 29 1.14 -1.78 3.91
C CYS A 29 0.54 -2.42 2.66
N HIS A 30 -0.56 -3.19 2.82
CA HIS A 30 -1.23 -3.84 1.69
C HIS A 30 -1.95 -2.87 0.76
N GLY A 31 -2.18 -3.31 -0.47
CA GLY A 31 -2.86 -2.56 -1.51
C GLY A 31 -4.38 -2.49 -1.34
N TYR A 32 -5.03 -2.16 -2.44
CA TYR A 32 -6.48 -2.05 -2.55
C TYR A 32 -7.18 -3.39 -2.32
N THR A 33 -8.18 -3.41 -1.45
CA THR A 33 -8.92 -4.63 -1.07
C THR A 33 -8.05 -5.79 -0.57
N GLY A 34 -6.79 -5.54 -0.24
CA GLY A 34 -5.91 -6.52 0.37
C GLY A 34 -6.18 -6.70 1.86
N VAL A 35 -5.52 -7.70 2.44
CA VAL A 35 -5.43 -7.97 3.87
C VAL A 35 -4.00 -8.36 4.21
N LYS A 36 -3.63 -8.33 5.50
CA LYS A 36 -2.29 -8.64 5.99
C LYS A 36 -1.75 -10.01 5.56
N ASP A 37 -2.65 -10.98 5.36
CA ASP A 37 -2.32 -12.36 4.98
C ASP A 37 -2.26 -12.60 3.47
N LEU A 38 -2.49 -11.55 2.65
CA LEU A 38 -2.46 -11.66 1.21
C LEU A 38 -1.19 -11.00 0.65
N TYR A 39 -0.28 -11.79 0.08
CA TYR A 39 1.04 -11.42 -0.48
C TYR A 39 2.08 -10.95 0.54
N LEU A 40 1.72 -10.15 1.55
CA LEU A 40 2.66 -9.57 2.51
C LEU A 40 3.48 -10.58 3.34
N PRO A 41 2.99 -11.80 3.67
CA PRO A 41 3.79 -12.77 4.42
C PRO A 41 5.11 -13.16 3.74
N ASP A 42 5.14 -13.27 2.40
CA ASP A 42 6.38 -13.56 1.68
C ASP A 42 7.37 -12.38 1.72
N ASN A 43 6.87 -11.15 1.57
CA ASN A 43 7.69 -9.95 1.76
C ASN A 43 8.23 -9.88 3.20
N ALA A 44 7.38 -10.15 4.20
CA ALA A 44 7.76 -10.15 5.60
C ALA A 44 8.84 -11.18 5.89
N ARG A 45 8.73 -12.39 5.34
CA ARG A 45 9.72 -13.47 5.48
C ARG A 45 11.09 -13.03 4.95
N VAL A 46 11.17 -12.49 3.74
CA VAL A 46 12.44 -12.07 3.12
C VAL A 46 13.12 -10.96 3.95
N LEU A 47 12.35 -9.95 4.39
CA LEU A 47 12.87 -8.86 5.21
C LEU A 47 13.28 -9.34 6.60
N ASN A 48 12.54 -10.26 7.19
CA ASN A 48 12.82 -10.83 8.49
C ASN A 48 14.09 -11.71 8.46
N GLU A 49 14.27 -12.53 7.43
CA GLU A 49 15.51 -13.31 7.18
C GLU A 49 16.73 -12.39 7.02
N ALA A 50 16.54 -11.16 6.50
CA ALA A 50 17.59 -10.15 6.42
C ALA A 50 17.85 -9.42 7.76
N GLY A 51 17.14 -9.77 8.84
CA GLY A 51 17.39 -9.32 10.20
C GLY A 51 16.54 -8.16 10.68
N TYR A 52 15.52 -7.73 9.93
CA TYR A 52 14.56 -6.71 10.35
C TYR A 52 13.47 -7.29 11.24
N VAL A 53 12.99 -6.50 12.20
CA VAL A 53 11.65 -6.72 12.76
C VAL A 53 10.64 -6.27 11.72
N VAL A 54 9.65 -7.11 11.41
CA VAL A 54 8.68 -6.80 10.38
C VAL A 54 7.27 -6.86 10.95
N MET A 55 6.40 -5.95 10.57
CA MET A 55 4.99 -5.97 10.96
C MET A 55 4.11 -5.90 9.71
N THR A 56 3.12 -6.79 9.66
CA THR A 56 1.96 -6.69 8.75
C THR A 56 0.72 -6.35 9.57
N PHE A 57 -0.27 -5.67 8.99
CA PHE A 57 -1.51 -5.36 9.68
C PHE A 57 -2.67 -5.17 8.70
N ASP A 58 -3.88 -5.32 9.19
CA ASP A 58 -5.11 -4.99 8.50
C ASP A 58 -5.53 -3.56 8.83
N TYR A 59 -5.85 -2.78 7.80
CA TYR A 59 -6.46 -1.46 7.99
C TYR A 59 -7.83 -1.57 8.64
N LYS A 60 -8.26 -0.49 9.25
CA LYS A 60 -9.58 -0.37 9.87
C LYS A 60 -10.71 -0.74 8.90
N GLY A 61 -11.58 -1.67 9.32
CA GLY A 61 -12.68 -2.20 8.51
C GLY A 61 -12.27 -3.25 7.48
N TRP A 62 -11.00 -3.73 7.51
CA TRP A 62 -10.49 -4.78 6.63
C TRP A 62 -9.96 -5.96 7.43
N GLY A 63 -10.01 -7.14 6.81
CA GLY A 63 -9.50 -8.37 7.42
C GLY A 63 -10.07 -8.61 8.82
N ASP A 64 -9.17 -8.78 9.80
CA ASP A 64 -9.51 -9.03 11.19
C ASP A 64 -9.59 -7.74 12.04
N SER A 65 -9.36 -6.56 11.45
CA SER A 65 -9.43 -5.28 12.14
C SER A 65 -10.88 -4.78 12.31
N GLU A 66 -11.14 -4.16 13.47
CA GLU A 66 -12.42 -3.51 13.72
C GLU A 66 -12.65 -2.31 12.80
N GLY A 67 -13.91 -1.91 12.59
CA GLY A 67 -14.29 -0.72 11.84
C GLY A 67 -15.79 -0.52 11.71
N VAL A 68 -16.23 0.71 11.46
CA VAL A 68 -17.67 1.06 11.35
C VAL A 68 -18.26 0.61 10.01
N ALA A 69 -17.49 0.70 8.94
CA ALA A 69 -17.95 0.37 7.60
C ALA A 69 -16.99 -0.66 6.98
N PRO A 70 -17.34 -1.94 7.02
CA PRO A 70 -16.51 -2.97 6.42
C PRO A 70 -16.34 -2.70 4.92
N ASN A 71 -15.12 -2.93 4.44
CA ASN A 71 -14.75 -2.81 3.04
C ASN A 71 -14.76 -1.38 2.45
N ARG A 72 -14.85 -0.36 3.29
CA ARG A 72 -14.69 1.02 2.86
C ARG A 72 -13.21 1.40 2.89
N LEU A 73 -12.70 1.84 1.76
CA LEU A 73 -11.36 2.41 1.68
C LEU A 73 -11.46 3.93 1.84
N VAL A 74 -10.98 4.44 2.96
CA VAL A 74 -10.84 5.87 3.22
C VAL A 74 -9.34 6.18 3.28
N PRO A 75 -8.75 6.85 2.27
CA PRO A 75 -7.30 7.03 2.18
C PRO A 75 -6.67 7.68 3.40
N TYR A 76 -7.28 8.76 3.89
CA TYR A 76 -6.77 9.47 5.08
C TYR A 76 -6.92 8.66 6.37
N SER A 77 -7.93 7.81 6.47
CA SER A 77 -8.05 6.86 7.57
C SER A 77 -6.92 5.81 7.51
N ARG A 78 -6.55 5.34 6.31
CA ARG A 78 -5.38 4.47 6.14
C ARG A 78 -4.07 5.15 6.57
N VAL A 79 -3.92 6.43 6.29
CA VAL A 79 -2.77 7.21 6.80
C VAL A 79 -2.73 7.17 8.33
N ALA A 80 -3.86 7.43 9.00
CA ALA A 80 -3.96 7.35 10.46
C ALA A 80 -3.66 5.94 11.00
N ASP A 81 -4.11 4.90 10.31
CA ASP A 81 -3.85 3.51 10.68
C ASP A 81 -2.36 3.17 10.58
N VAL A 82 -1.67 3.59 9.52
CA VAL A 82 -0.21 3.41 9.38
C VAL A 82 0.54 4.14 10.49
N GLN A 83 0.16 5.37 10.81
CA GLN A 83 0.77 6.13 11.91
C GLN A 83 0.57 5.46 13.28
N ALA A 84 -0.62 4.90 13.52
CA ALA A 84 -0.92 4.14 14.72
C ALA A 84 -0.11 2.82 14.77
N ALA A 85 -0.01 2.11 13.66
CA ALA A 85 0.79 0.90 13.53
C ALA A 85 2.29 1.18 13.73
N MET A 86 2.83 2.28 13.17
CA MET A 86 4.21 2.72 13.41
C MET A 86 4.45 3.02 14.91
N THR A 87 3.49 3.68 15.57
CA THR A 87 3.57 3.95 17.02
C THR A 87 3.62 2.64 17.79
N PHE A 88 2.73 1.69 17.48
CA PHE A 88 2.70 0.39 18.15
C PHE A 88 4.00 -0.39 17.92
N LEU A 89 4.51 -0.39 16.68
CA LEU A 89 5.75 -1.06 16.33
C LEU A 89 6.96 -0.47 17.07
N GLY A 90 7.05 0.87 17.18
CA GLY A 90 8.11 1.55 17.91
C GLY A 90 8.11 1.29 19.43
N LEU A 91 6.96 0.88 20.00
CA LEU A 91 6.85 0.51 21.41
C LEU A 91 7.28 -0.94 21.71
N GLN A 92 7.62 -1.73 20.68
CA GLN A 92 8.06 -3.10 20.89
C GLN A 92 9.51 -3.14 21.43
N PRO A 93 9.81 -3.99 22.41
CA PRO A 93 11.14 -4.01 23.05
C PRO A 93 12.28 -4.40 22.11
N GLU A 94 11.96 -5.06 20.99
CA GLU A 94 12.94 -5.49 19.96
C GLU A 94 13.16 -4.42 18.87
N VAL A 95 12.45 -3.29 18.91
CA VAL A 95 12.47 -2.26 17.88
C VAL A 95 13.23 -1.02 18.35
N ASN A 96 14.10 -0.51 17.50
CA ASN A 96 14.63 0.84 17.64
C ASN A 96 13.62 1.81 17.02
N GLU A 97 12.91 2.59 17.85
CA GLU A 97 11.85 3.52 17.41
C GLU A 97 12.33 4.60 16.44
N GLU A 98 13.62 4.95 16.48
CA GLU A 98 14.24 5.90 15.55
C GLU A 98 14.60 5.29 14.19
N ARG A 99 14.30 4.01 13.98
CA ARG A 99 14.72 3.24 12.81
C ARG A 99 13.58 2.40 12.21
N ILE A 100 12.50 3.08 11.84
CA ILE A 100 11.32 2.45 11.23
C ILE A 100 11.27 2.80 9.74
N GLY A 101 11.27 1.78 8.88
CA GLY A 101 10.96 1.87 7.45
C GLY A 101 9.51 1.49 7.17
N ILE A 102 8.99 1.96 6.05
CA ILE A 102 7.65 1.60 5.57
C ILE A 102 7.72 1.10 4.12
N TYR A 103 6.98 0.04 3.84
CA TYR A 103 6.88 -0.60 2.53
C TYR A 103 5.42 -0.72 2.13
N GLY A 104 5.09 -0.40 0.91
CA GLY A 104 3.72 -0.55 0.43
C GLY A 104 3.63 -0.92 -1.04
N THR A 105 2.61 -1.70 -1.39
CA THR A 105 2.37 -2.15 -2.76
C THR A 105 1.05 -1.61 -3.28
N SER A 106 1.00 -1.21 -4.56
CA SER A 106 -0.20 -0.73 -5.23
C SER A 106 -0.79 0.49 -4.48
N TYR A 107 -2.02 0.42 -4.01
CA TYR A 107 -2.60 1.46 -3.15
C TYR A 107 -1.85 1.62 -1.82
N GLY A 108 -1.20 0.55 -1.31
CA GLY A 108 -0.27 0.64 -0.19
C GLY A 108 0.94 1.49 -0.51
N GLY A 109 1.44 1.44 -1.77
CA GLY A 109 2.50 2.32 -2.28
C GLY A 109 2.10 3.80 -2.28
N ALA A 110 0.85 4.10 -2.66
CA ALA A 110 0.27 5.44 -2.52
C ALA A 110 0.22 5.89 -1.05
N THR A 111 -0.25 4.98 -0.17
CA THR A 111 -0.38 5.25 1.27
C THR A 111 0.98 5.54 1.91
N VAL A 112 2.02 4.73 1.64
CA VAL A 112 3.36 4.96 2.24
C VAL A 112 4.04 6.19 1.66
N SER A 113 3.78 6.55 0.41
CA SER A 113 4.25 7.80 -0.18
C SER A 113 3.64 9.02 0.53
N TRP A 114 2.35 8.96 0.86
CA TRP A 114 1.69 10.00 1.66
C TRP A 114 2.22 10.05 3.11
N VAL A 115 2.22 8.90 3.79
CA VAL A 115 2.71 8.81 5.19
C VAL A 115 4.15 9.29 5.30
N GLY A 116 5.02 8.86 4.37
CA GLY A 116 6.40 9.33 4.32
C GLY A 116 6.52 10.85 4.25
N ALA A 117 5.59 11.53 3.56
CA ALA A 117 5.61 13.00 3.44
C ALA A 117 5.14 13.73 4.70
N VAL A 118 4.27 13.11 5.53
CA VAL A 118 3.63 13.77 6.68
C VAL A 118 4.09 13.23 8.03
N ASP A 119 4.90 12.15 8.07
CA ASP A 119 5.38 11.53 9.32
C ASP A 119 6.88 11.23 9.24
N GLU A 120 7.67 11.99 9.98
CA GLU A 120 9.14 11.92 9.99
C GLU A 120 9.70 10.64 10.64
N ARG A 121 8.86 9.87 11.33
CA ARG A 121 9.24 8.57 11.89
C ARG A 121 9.46 7.51 10.81
N ALA A 122 8.88 7.67 9.62
CA ALA A 122 9.18 6.86 8.45
C ALA A 122 10.57 7.25 7.90
N LYS A 123 11.61 6.52 8.30
CA LYS A 123 13.01 6.86 7.99
C LYS A 123 13.46 6.42 6.60
N CYS A 124 12.85 5.40 6.04
CA CYS A 124 13.13 4.89 4.69
C CYS A 124 11.86 4.31 4.08
N ILE A 125 11.54 4.70 2.86
CA ILE A 125 10.26 4.40 2.22
C ILE A 125 10.50 3.56 0.96
N VAL A 126 9.64 2.55 0.73
CA VAL A 126 9.60 1.77 -0.51
C VAL A 126 8.16 1.70 -0.99
N SER A 127 7.93 2.18 -2.22
CA SER A 127 6.64 2.16 -2.92
C SER A 127 6.75 1.29 -4.17
N VAL A 128 6.04 0.17 -4.19
CA VAL A 128 6.03 -0.78 -5.31
C VAL A 128 4.71 -0.67 -6.06
N VAL A 129 4.76 -0.45 -7.37
CA VAL A 129 3.63 -0.22 -8.30
C VAL A 129 2.59 0.73 -7.70
N GLY A 130 3.09 1.83 -7.09
CA GLY A 130 2.30 2.77 -6.32
C GLY A 130 1.55 3.78 -7.19
N ILE A 131 0.38 4.24 -6.70
CA ILE A 131 -0.45 5.25 -7.36
C ILE A 131 -0.04 6.63 -6.89
N GLY A 132 0.26 7.54 -7.83
CA GLY A 132 0.63 8.93 -7.54
C GLY A 132 -0.55 9.88 -7.51
N HIS A 133 -1.53 9.67 -8.41
CA HIS A 133 -2.67 10.57 -8.57
C HIS A 133 -3.95 9.80 -8.88
N GLY A 134 -4.87 9.75 -7.91
CA GLY A 134 -6.07 8.91 -7.98
C GLY A 134 -6.96 9.18 -9.20
N ALA A 135 -7.21 10.44 -9.55
CA ALA A 135 -8.03 10.77 -10.73
C ALA A 135 -7.34 10.37 -12.04
N ARG A 136 -6.03 10.62 -12.17
CA ARG A 136 -5.27 10.22 -13.37
C ARG A 136 -5.29 8.71 -13.50
N TRP A 137 -4.95 7.97 -12.44
CA TRP A 137 -4.99 6.52 -12.41
C TRP A 137 -6.34 5.98 -12.86
N MET A 138 -7.44 6.40 -12.22
CA MET A 138 -8.78 5.88 -12.53
C MET A 138 -9.22 6.20 -13.96
N SER A 139 -8.86 7.36 -14.50
CA SER A 139 -9.21 7.75 -15.88
C SER A 139 -8.35 6.99 -16.92
N ARG A 140 -7.06 6.75 -16.64
CA ARG A 140 -6.12 6.11 -17.59
C ARG A 140 -6.42 4.64 -17.87
N VAL A 141 -7.01 3.94 -16.93
CA VAL A 141 -7.39 2.52 -17.09
C VAL A 141 -8.78 2.35 -17.74
N ARG A 142 -9.38 3.43 -18.23
CA ARG A 142 -10.73 3.48 -18.85
C ARG A 142 -10.70 4.17 -20.19
N ARG A 143 -11.70 3.84 -21.03
CA ARG A 143 -12.06 4.68 -22.15
C ARG A 143 -12.74 5.96 -21.63
N MET A 144 -12.77 6.98 -22.47
CA MET A 144 -13.34 8.28 -22.09
C MET A 144 -14.83 8.20 -21.70
N ASP A 145 -15.61 7.42 -22.44
CA ASP A 145 -17.03 7.20 -22.15
C ASP A 145 -17.21 6.49 -20.80
N GLU A 146 -16.47 5.42 -20.54
CA GLU A 146 -16.50 4.69 -19.27
C GLU A 146 -16.08 5.57 -18.06
N TRP A 147 -15.15 6.48 -18.29
CA TRP A 147 -14.75 7.45 -17.26
C TRP A 147 -15.87 8.42 -16.92
N PHE A 148 -16.57 8.98 -17.92
CA PHE A 148 -17.69 9.87 -17.67
C PHE A 148 -18.86 9.14 -17.04
N ASP A 149 -19.16 7.91 -17.45
CA ASP A 149 -20.20 7.08 -16.84
C ASP A 149 -19.91 6.81 -15.34
N LEU A 150 -18.64 6.53 -15.01
CA LEU A 150 -18.21 6.36 -13.62
C LEU A 150 -18.38 7.63 -12.79
N LEU A 151 -18.05 8.81 -13.36
CA LEU A 151 -18.26 10.09 -12.68
C LEU A 151 -19.74 10.40 -12.44
N GLU A 152 -20.62 10.13 -13.40
CA GLU A 152 -22.06 10.30 -13.23
C GLU A 152 -22.64 9.31 -12.20
N ARG A 153 -22.17 8.07 -12.20
CA ARG A 153 -22.52 7.08 -11.17
C ARG A 153 -22.08 7.53 -9.78
N SER A 154 -20.85 8.03 -9.63
CA SER A 154 -20.33 8.58 -8.38
C SER A 154 -21.13 9.78 -7.90
N LYS A 155 -21.57 10.65 -8.82
CA LYS A 155 -22.46 11.78 -8.50
C LYS A 155 -23.80 11.30 -7.97
N ALA A 156 -24.45 10.34 -8.64
CA ALA A 156 -25.72 9.77 -8.19
C ALA A 156 -25.58 9.10 -6.81
N ASP A 157 -24.47 8.40 -6.57
CA ASP A 157 -24.16 7.80 -5.27
C ASP A 157 -23.97 8.88 -4.17
N ARG A 158 -23.32 10.01 -4.47
CA ARG A 158 -23.22 11.13 -3.51
C ARG A 158 -24.60 11.66 -3.10
N GLU A 159 -25.51 11.83 -4.08
CA GLU A 159 -26.88 12.27 -3.83
C GLU A 159 -27.63 11.25 -2.96
N GLN A 160 -27.50 9.96 -3.28
CA GLN A 160 -28.08 8.87 -2.49
C GLN A 160 -27.53 8.86 -1.06
N ARG A 161 -26.21 8.95 -0.89
CA ARG A 161 -25.55 8.97 0.42
C ARG A 161 -26.01 10.17 1.28
N ALA A 162 -26.17 11.33 0.67
CA ALA A 162 -26.66 12.52 1.38
C ALA A 162 -28.09 12.34 1.91
N LEU A 163 -28.92 11.58 1.20
CA LEU A 163 -30.33 11.35 1.58
C LEU A 163 -30.51 10.14 2.51
N THR A 164 -29.69 9.11 2.37
CA THR A 164 -29.93 7.80 3.02
C THR A 164 -28.83 7.35 3.96
N GLY A 165 -27.65 7.98 3.89
CA GLY A 165 -26.44 7.55 4.58
C GLY A 165 -25.80 6.27 3.99
N LYS A 166 -26.23 5.81 2.81
CA LYS A 166 -25.79 4.54 2.22
C LYS A 166 -25.28 4.73 0.80
N SER A 167 -24.08 4.20 0.53
CA SER A 167 -23.51 4.06 -0.80
C SER A 167 -24.05 2.81 -1.51
N GLU A 168 -24.07 2.86 -2.84
CA GLU A 168 -24.27 1.70 -3.68
C GLU A 168 -23.09 0.72 -3.51
N MET A 169 -23.38 -0.58 -3.35
CA MET A 169 -22.37 -1.63 -3.30
C MET A 169 -22.21 -2.26 -4.67
N VAL A 170 -20.99 -2.37 -5.15
CA VAL A 170 -20.64 -2.89 -6.48
C VAL A 170 -19.55 -3.95 -6.40
N GLU A 171 -19.45 -4.79 -7.43
CA GLU A 171 -18.30 -5.67 -7.56
C GLU A 171 -17.03 -4.83 -7.74
N ARG A 172 -15.97 -5.24 -7.05
CA ARG A 172 -14.65 -4.57 -7.11
C ARG A 172 -14.19 -4.33 -8.55
N ALA A 173 -14.42 -5.30 -9.44
CA ALA A 173 -14.01 -5.23 -10.85
C ALA A 173 -14.76 -4.15 -11.65
N GLU A 174 -15.87 -3.62 -11.19
CA GLU A 174 -16.57 -2.51 -11.84
C GLU A 174 -15.84 -1.17 -11.66
N ILE A 175 -15.14 -1.03 -10.53
CA ILE A 175 -14.35 0.19 -10.24
C ILE A 175 -12.87 -0.03 -10.58
N LEU A 176 -12.30 -1.17 -10.18
CA LEU A 176 -10.94 -1.53 -10.47
C LEU A 176 -10.92 -2.46 -11.69
N LEU A 177 -10.78 -1.89 -12.89
CA LEU A 177 -10.80 -2.64 -14.15
C LEU A 177 -9.51 -3.45 -14.31
N PRO A 178 -9.47 -4.73 -13.94
CA PRO A 178 -8.29 -5.54 -14.15
C PRO A 178 -8.17 -5.94 -15.63
N ASP A 179 -6.96 -5.98 -16.15
CA ASP A 179 -6.68 -6.79 -17.33
C ASP A 179 -6.95 -8.28 -17.02
N ARG A 180 -7.00 -9.11 -18.06
CA ARG A 180 -7.37 -10.54 -17.90
C ARG A 180 -6.43 -11.28 -16.95
N GLN A 181 -5.13 -11.07 -17.07
CA GLN A 181 -4.12 -11.75 -16.23
C GLN A 181 -4.27 -11.33 -14.78
N SER A 182 -4.39 -10.03 -14.52
CA SER A 182 -4.64 -9.47 -13.19
C SER A 182 -5.94 -9.99 -12.58
N ALA A 183 -7.01 -10.14 -13.39
CA ALA A 183 -8.28 -10.70 -12.93
C ALA A 183 -8.14 -12.16 -12.48
N ASP A 184 -7.46 -12.98 -13.27
CA ASP A 184 -7.27 -14.41 -12.99
C ASP A 184 -6.41 -14.62 -11.72
N LEU A 185 -5.30 -13.88 -11.58
CA LEU A 185 -4.43 -13.93 -10.40
C LEU A 185 -5.15 -13.45 -9.14
N ALA A 186 -5.87 -12.33 -9.22
CA ALA A 186 -6.65 -11.81 -8.10
C ALA A 186 -7.79 -12.75 -7.69
N ALA A 187 -8.44 -13.43 -8.65
CA ALA A 187 -9.48 -14.41 -8.36
C ALA A 187 -8.90 -15.64 -7.64
N ALA A 188 -7.75 -16.15 -8.09
CA ALA A 188 -7.04 -17.26 -7.45
C ALA A 188 -6.63 -16.91 -6.00
N ALA A 189 -6.06 -15.74 -5.78
CA ALA A 189 -5.65 -15.27 -4.46
C ALA A 189 -6.84 -15.15 -3.50
N ARG A 190 -7.97 -14.58 -3.95
CA ARG A 190 -9.20 -14.46 -3.15
C ARG A 190 -9.83 -15.80 -2.81
N LYS A 191 -9.76 -16.78 -3.71
CA LYS A 191 -10.28 -18.13 -3.44
C LYS A 191 -9.60 -18.78 -2.25
N ASN A 192 -8.32 -18.48 -2.06
CA ASN A 192 -7.50 -19.01 -0.97
C ASN A 192 -7.52 -18.14 0.29
N ASN A 193 -8.09 -16.93 0.21
CA ASN A 193 -8.19 -15.99 1.33
C ASN A 193 -9.62 -15.42 1.42
N PRO A 194 -10.50 -16.01 2.26
CA PRO A 194 -11.90 -15.58 2.40
C PRO A 194 -12.07 -14.15 2.93
N ALA A 195 -11.07 -13.59 3.61
CA ALA A 195 -11.09 -12.21 4.09
C ALA A 195 -10.89 -11.18 2.97
N ALA A 196 -10.44 -11.61 1.79
CA ALA A 196 -10.30 -10.72 0.64
C ALA A 196 -11.66 -10.43 0.00
N VAL A 197 -12.04 -9.16 0.00
CA VAL A 197 -13.38 -8.68 -0.30
C VAL A 197 -13.67 -8.58 -1.80
N GLY A 198 -14.88 -8.98 -2.20
CA GLY A 198 -15.40 -8.90 -3.58
C GLY A 198 -16.17 -7.62 -3.90
N THR A 199 -16.93 -7.09 -2.93
CA THR A 199 -17.79 -5.91 -3.12
C THR A 199 -17.28 -4.70 -2.35
N ILE A 200 -17.45 -3.51 -2.92
CA ILE A 200 -17.02 -2.22 -2.35
C ILE A 200 -18.06 -1.16 -2.59
N PRO A 201 -18.11 -0.10 -1.77
CA PRO A 201 -19.03 1.02 -2.02
C PRO A 201 -18.52 1.91 -3.16
N VAL A 202 -19.44 2.47 -3.96
CA VAL A 202 -19.14 3.43 -5.05
C VAL A 202 -18.44 4.69 -4.53
N GLU A 203 -18.72 5.10 -3.29
CA GLU A 203 -18.05 6.26 -2.67
C GLU A 203 -16.49 6.16 -2.68
N TYR A 204 -15.94 4.97 -2.86
CA TYR A 204 -14.50 4.76 -3.10
C TYR A 204 -13.95 5.58 -4.26
N VAL A 205 -14.79 5.84 -5.28
CA VAL A 205 -14.40 6.66 -6.43
C VAL A 205 -14.02 8.07 -5.99
N ASP A 206 -14.87 8.70 -5.17
CA ASP A 206 -14.63 10.04 -4.64
C ASP A 206 -13.39 10.09 -3.76
N ASP A 207 -13.28 9.12 -2.84
CA ASP A 207 -12.17 9.00 -1.92
C ASP A 207 -10.82 8.83 -2.67
N THR A 208 -10.84 8.03 -3.75
CA THR A 208 -9.64 7.79 -4.56
C THR A 208 -9.25 9.00 -5.42
N ILE A 209 -10.22 9.64 -6.07
CA ILE A 209 -9.97 10.85 -6.89
C ILE A 209 -9.33 11.96 -6.05
N GLY A 210 -9.73 12.09 -4.79
CA GLY A 210 -9.21 13.08 -3.86
C GLY A 210 -7.83 12.75 -3.26
N PHE A 211 -7.28 11.55 -3.50
CA PHE A 211 -6.03 11.12 -2.89
C PHE A 211 -4.86 11.14 -3.89
N ASN A 212 -3.99 12.14 -3.74
CA ASN A 212 -2.94 12.45 -4.71
C ASN A 212 -1.56 12.59 -4.04
N PRO A 213 -0.88 11.48 -3.70
CA PRO A 213 0.42 11.50 -3.04
C PRO A 213 1.49 12.30 -3.76
N GLU A 214 1.44 12.40 -5.09
CA GLU A 214 2.42 13.17 -5.87
C GLU A 214 2.46 14.67 -5.51
N TRP A 215 1.39 15.22 -4.91
CA TRP A 215 1.36 16.62 -4.49
C TRP A 215 2.24 16.92 -3.29
N ILE A 216 2.52 15.90 -2.46
CA ILE A 216 3.24 16.08 -1.20
C ILE A 216 4.50 15.23 -1.08
N VAL A 217 4.74 14.26 -1.98
CA VAL A 217 5.85 13.31 -1.91
C VAL A 217 7.22 14.00 -1.83
N GLY A 218 7.34 15.23 -2.34
CA GLY A 218 8.55 16.06 -2.22
C GLY A 218 8.95 16.38 -0.76
N HIS A 219 8.01 16.35 0.18
CA HIS A 219 8.27 16.57 1.61
C HIS A 219 8.95 15.38 2.31
N ILE A 220 9.10 14.24 1.62
CA ILE A 220 9.88 13.12 2.15
C ILE A 220 11.35 13.49 2.30
N SER A 221 11.90 14.23 1.33
CA SER A 221 13.30 14.65 1.39
C SER A 221 13.64 15.42 2.68
N PRO A 222 14.80 15.16 3.32
CA PRO A 222 15.94 14.38 2.84
C PRO A 222 15.91 12.86 3.17
N ARG A 223 14.76 12.31 3.55
CA ARG A 223 14.61 10.86 3.80
C ARG A 223 14.52 10.09 2.47
N PRO A 224 15.12 8.89 2.40
CA PRO A 224 15.19 8.13 1.15
C PRO A 224 13.86 7.48 0.77
N ILE A 225 13.53 7.52 -0.54
CA ILE A 225 12.39 6.81 -1.11
C ILE A 225 12.78 6.03 -2.38
N LEU A 226 12.40 4.75 -2.43
CA LEU A 226 12.51 3.88 -3.59
C LEU A 226 11.13 3.71 -4.22
N PHE A 227 11.04 3.90 -5.52
CA PHE A 227 9.90 3.52 -6.36
C PHE A 227 10.28 2.32 -7.21
N ILE A 228 9.43 1.30 -7.24
CA ILE A 228 9.54 0.15 -8.14
C ILE A 228 8.25 0.11 -8.95
N THR A 229 8.35 0.06 -10.26
CA THR A 229 7.22 -0.04 -11.18
C THR A 229 7.50 -1.05 -12.28
N SER A 230 6.55 -1.28 -13.17
CA SER A 230 6.74 -2.13 -14.33
C SER A 230 6.19 -1.46 -15.60
N ASN A 231 6.87 -1.66 -16.71
CA ASN A 231 6.45 -1.12 -18.00
C ASN A 231 5.27 -1.85 -18.65
N ASP A 232 4.85 -3.02 -18.16
CA ASP A 232 3.65 -3.75 -18.63
C ASP A 232 2.53 -3.83 -17.57
N ASP A 233 2.62 -3.02 -16.51
CA ASP A 233 1.53 -2.89 -15.54
C ASP A 233 0.36 -2.09 -16.16
N ARG A 234 -0.73 -2.80 -16.45
CA ARG A 234 -1.94 -2.22 -17.04
C ARG A 234 -2.99 -1.84 -16.00
N LEU A 235 -2.84 -2.32 -14.77
CA LEU A 235 -3.74 -1.97 -13.67
C LEU A 235 -3.31 -0.68 -12.98
N VAL A 236 -2.01 -0.48 -12.79
CA VAL A 236 -1.42 0.78 -12.32
C VAL A 236 -0.32 1.17 -13.30
N PRO A 237 -0.62 2.00 -14.31
CA PRO A 237 0.34 2.37 -15.33
C PRO A 237 1.64 2.92 -14.73
N PRO A 238 2.82 2.63 -15.32
CA PRO A 238 4.13 3.05 -14.81
C PRO A 238 4.24 4.56 -14.61
N GLU A 239 3.48 5.33 -15.39
CA GLU A 239 3.37 6.79 -15.27
C GLU A 239 3.06 7.24 -13.83
N GLU A 240 2.30 6.45 -13.04
CA GLU A 240 1.97 6.80 -11.66
C GLU A 240 3.24 6.85 -10.77
N SER A 241 4.09 5.84 -10.86
CA SER A 241 5.36 5.81 -10.13
C SER A 241 6.40 6.77 -10.72
N GLU A 242 6.40 6.98 -12.04
CA GLU A 242 7.28 7.95 -12.71
C GLU A 242 6.98 9.39 -12.25
N GLN A 243 5.71 9.77 -12.13
CA GLN A 243 5.30 11.07 -11.63
C GLN A 243 5.61 11.25 -10.14
N LEU A 244 5.41 10.21 -9.32
CA LEU A 244 5.87 10.21 -7.94
C LEU A 244 7.38 10.45 -7.86
N PHE A 245 8.16 9.72 -8.65
CA PHE A 245 9.61 9.90 -8.71
C PHE A 245 10.00 11.30 -9.18
N ALA A 246 9.33 11.84 -10.20
CA ALA A 246 9.60 13.18 -10.69
C ALA A 246 9.35 14.25 -9.61
N SER A 247 8.29 14.07 -8.80
CA SER A 247 7.88 15.02 -7.74
C SER A 247 8.65 14.84 -6.43
N ALA A 248 9.26 13.68 -6.18
CA ALA A 248 10.03 13.42 -4.98
C ALA A 248 11.39 14.16 -4.99
N GLY A 249 11.88 14.51 -3.79
CA GLY A 249 13.26 15.03 -3.60
C GLY A 249 14.26 13.90 -3.32
N GLU A 250 15.55 14.25 -3.34
CA GLU A 250 16.64 13.31 -3.05
C GLU A 250 16.72 12.98 -1.54
N PRO A 251 17.23 11.75 -1.17
CA PRO A 251 17.64 10.63 -2.05
C PRO A 251 16.43 9.84 -2.56
N LYS A 252 16.42 9.57 -3.86
CA LYS A 252 15.35 8.80 -4.50
C LYS A 252 15.91 7.85 -5.56
N LYS A 253 15.18 6.77 -5.83
CA LYS A 253 15.50 5.83 -6.93
C LYS A 253 14.20 5.36 -7.59
N LEU A 254 14.23 5.17 -8.90
CA LEU A 254 13.18 4.49 -9.66
C LEU A 254 13.77 3.23 -10.30
N VAL A 255 13.09 2.10 -10.10
CA VAL A 255 13.36 0.83 -10.77
C VAL A 255 12.16 0.48 -11.65
N VAL A 256 12.41 0.15 -12.91
CA VAL A 256 11.39 -0.25 -13.86
C VAL A 256 11.62 -1.71 -14.23
N LEU A 257 10.70 -2.58 -13.85
CA LEU A 257 10.71 -3.99 -14.22
C LEU A 257 10.21 -4.16 -15.66
N GLU A 258 10.83 -5.06 -16.42
CA GLU A 258 10.51 -5.26 -17.82
C GLU A 258 9.50 -6.41 -18.01
N GLY A 259 8.36 -6.09 -18.64
CA GLY A 259 7.34 -7.09 -19.04
C GLY A 259 6.62 -7.77 -17.89
N VAL A 260 6.56 -7.12 -16.72
CA VAL A 260 5.93 -7.65 -15.49
C VAL A 260 4.54 -7.03 -15.32
N GLY A 261 3.49 -7.84 -15.18
CA GLY A 261 2.13 -7.37 -14.86
C GLY A 261 1.97 -7.02 -13.37
N HIS A 262 0.88 -6.32 -13.03
CA HIS A 262 0.65 -5.77 -11.69
C HIS A 262 0.78 -6.80 -10.56
N TYR A 263 0.20 -7.98 -10.72
CA TYR A 263 0.23 -9.03 -9.69
C TYR A 263 1.46 -9.93 -9.78
N GLU A 264 2.23 -9.85 -10.87
CA GLU A 264 3.46 -10.64 -11.02
C GLU A 264 4.58 -10.15 -10.11
N VAL A 265 4.52 -8.89 -9.61
CA VAL A 265 5.46 -8.38 -8.59
C VAL A 265 5.43 -9.20 -7.28
N TYR A 266 4.39 -10.01 -7.07
CA TYR A 266 4.26 -10.92 -5.93
C TYR A 266 4.64 -12.37 -6.23
N ALA A 267 5.05 -12.67 -7.45
CA ALA A 267 5.37 -14.01 -7.93
C ALA A 267 6.76 -14.06 -8.56
N GLU A 268 7.39 -15.23 -8.52
CA GLU A 268 8.67 -15.44 -9.20
C GLU A 268 8.53 -15.40 -10.74
N PRO A 269 9.52 -14.87 -11.47
CA PRO A 269 10.82 -14.37 -10.97
C PRO A 269 10.81 -12.91 -10.51
N ALA A 270 9.79 -12.13 -10.81
CA ALA A 270 9.77 -10.69 -10.52
C ALA A 270 9.80 -10.38 -9.02
N PHE A 271 9.19 -11.22 -8.19
CA PHE A 271 9.24 -11.06 -6.72
C PHE A 271 10.68 -11.00 -6.20
N SER A 272 11.56 -11.89 -6.67
CA SER A 272 12.98 -11.87 -6.28
C SER A 272 13.67 -10.56 -6.65
N GLU A 273 13.40 -9.99 -7.83
CA GLU A 273 13.96 -8.72 -8.26
C GLU A 273 13.44 -7.55 -7.40
N VAL A 274 12.13 -7.49 -7.15
CA VAL A 274 11.51 -6.50 -6.25
C VAL A 274 12.16 -6.54 -4.86
N MET A 275 12.32 -7.73 -4.29
CA MET A 275 12.88 -7.88 -2.95
C MET A 275 14.38 -7.61 -2.90
N GLN A 276 15.14 -7.94 -3.95
CA GLN A 276 16.54 -7.59 -4.06
C GLN A 276 16.75 -6.07 -4.03
N GLU A 277 16.00 -5.31 -4.84
CA GLU A 277 16.06 -3.85 -4.88
C GLU A 277 15.60 -3.23 -3.54
N THR A 278 14.54 -3.77 -2.96
CA THR A 278 14.03 -3.36 -1.64
C THR A 278 15.08 -3.56 -0.55
N LEU A 279 15.70 -4.73 -0.48
CA LEU A 279 16.74 -5.03 0.51
C LEU A 279 17.97 -4.16 0.33
N ALA A 280 18.45 -3.97 -0.91
CA ALA A 280 19.59 -3.11 -1.19
C ALA A 280 19.33 -1.67 -0.73
N TRP A 281 18.12 -1.16 -0.93
CA TRP A 281 17.71 0.17 -0.48
C TRP A 281 17.70 0.28 1.04
N TYR A 282 17.04 -0.64 1.72
CA TYR A 282 17.02 -0.64 3.19
C TYR A 282 18.40 -0.85 3.79
N GLN A 283 19.21 -1.74 3.24
CA GLN A 283 20.59 -1.95 3.73
C GLN A 283 21.45 -0.69 3.62
N THR A 284 21.20 0.14 2.60
CA THR A 284 21.93 1.39 2.40
C THR A 284 21.50 2.48 3.38
N TYR A 285 20.20 2.65 3.60
CA TYR A 285 19.65 3.80 4.31
C TYR A 285 19.07 3.47 5.70
N LEU A 286 18.75 2.21 5.95
CA LEU A 286 18.16 1.72 7.18
C LEU A 286 18.69 0.30 7.51
N PRO A 287 20.01 0.08 7.68
CA PRO A 287 20.52 -1.27 7.95
C PRO A 287 19.84 -1.91 9.15
N ALA A 288 19.63 -3.25 9.12
CA ALA A 288 18.86 -3.98 10.14
C ALA A 288 19.50 -3.88 11.54
N LYS A 289 20.83 -3.83 11.62
CA LYS A 289 21.59 -3.60 12.85
C LYS A 289 22.14 -2.17 12.86
N SER A 290 22.21 -1.59 14.06
CA SER A 290 22.83 -0.28 14.30
C SER A 290 24.33 -0.37 14.11
#